data_4ce3e58c225b994e0370f89f7813274c
#
_entry.id   4ce3e58c225b994e0370f89f7813274c
#
_cell.length_a   1.000
_cell.length_b   1.000
_cell.length_c   1.000
_cell.angle_alpha   90.00
_cell.angle_beta   90.00
_cell.angle_gamma   90.00
#
_symmetry.space_group_name_H-M   'P 1'
#
loop_
_entity.id
_entity.type
_entity.pdbx_description
1 polymer ?
#
loop_
_entity_poly.entity_id
_entity_poly.type
_entity_poly.pdbx_seq_one_letter_code
_entity_poly.pdbx_strand_id
1 'polypeptide(L)'
;MSEKITVPTLGESVTEATVSKWLKSQGEKVVADEPIVELETDKVNVEVPAPSNGVLGNIKVKEGETVNVGSLLGTINESASDEIAQTK
;
A
#
# COMPACT_ATOMS: atom_id res chain seq x y z
N MET A 1 -0.74 -5.58 -15.76
CA MET A 1 -0.33 -4.23 -15.43
C MET A 1 -0.23 -4.04 -13.93
N SER A 2 0.50 -3.09 -13.49
CA SER A 2 0.68 -2.89 -12.06
C SER A 2 0.31 -1.47 -11.68
N GLU A 3 -0.16 -1.33 -10.46
CA GLU A 3 -0.47 -0.05 -9.85
C GLU A 3 0.53 0.24 -8.77
N LYS A 4 0.86 1.50 -8.61
CA LYS A 4 1.78 1.91 -7.57
C LYS A 4 1.02 2.32 -6.33
N ILE A 5 1.52 1.88 -5.19
CA ILE A 5 0.98 2.28 -3.91
C ILE A 5 1.86 3.39 -3.38
N THR A 6 1.31 4.59 -3.28
CA THR A 6 2.06 5.74 -2.81
C THR A 6 1.43 6.30 -1.55
N VAL A 7 2.19 7.11 -0.83
CA VAL A 7 1.69 7.75 0.38
C VAL A 7 0.70 8.83 -0.03
N PRO A 8 -0.54 8.76 0.46
CA PRO A 8 -1.52 9.80 0.14
C PRO A 8 -1.25 11.06 0.94
N THR A 9 -1.99 12.10 0.61
CA THR A 9 -1.93 13.33 1.39
C THR A 9 -2.39 13.04 2.81
N LEU A 10 -1.54 13.36 3.77
CA LEU A 10 -1.80 13.02 5.16
C LEU A 10 -2.41 14.17 5.96
N GLY A 11 -2.39 15.36 5.40
CA GLY A 11 -2.90 16.55 6.06
C GLY A 11 -2.10 17.75 5.63
N GLU A 12 -2.59 18.93 6.02
CA GLU A 12 -1.97 20.16 5.55
C GLU A 12 -0.54 20.34 6.03
N SER A 13 -0.27 19.92 7.25
CA SER A 13 1.06 20.10 7.81
C SER A 13 1.79 18.79 8.01
N VAL A 14 1.26 17.68 7.50
CA VAL A 14 1.89 16.38 7.65
C VAL A 14 2.47 15.99 6.31
N THR A 15 3.80 15.92 6.23
CA THR A 15 4.48 15.59 5.00
C THR A 15 5.18 14.23 5.05
N GLU A 16 5.21 13.60 6.21
CA GLU A 16 5.86 12.31 6.33
C GLU A 16 5.16 11.46 7.38
N ALA A 17 5.40 10.17 7.28
CA ALA A 17 4.79 9.21 8.19
C ALA A 17 5.74 8.06 8.38
N THR A 18 5.51 7.28 9.43
CA THR A 18 6.27 6.07 9.67
C THR A 18 5.39 4.87 9.37
N VAL A 19 5.94 3.89 8.68
CA VAL A 19 5.20 2.67 8.40
C VAL A 19 5.02 1.93 9.71
N SER A 20 3.79 1.89 10.19
CA SER A 20 3.48 1.25 11.46
C SER A 20 3.34 -0.24 11.29
N LYS A 21 2.60 -0.66 10.25
CA LYS A 21 2.32 -2.06 10.07
C LYS A 21 1.85 -2.31 8.65
N TRP A 22 2.30 -3.40 8.08
CA TRP A 22 1.78 -3.90 6.82
C TRP A 22 0.66 -4.88 7.11
N LEU A 23 -0.52 -4.59 6.59
CA LEU A 23 -1.70 -5.42 6.83
C LEU A 23 -1.78 -6.57 5.84
N LYS A 24 -1.06 -6.46 4.74
CA LYS A 24 -0.98 -7.50 3.72
C LYS A 24 0.46 -7.83 3.45
N SER A 25 0.71 -9.06 3.05
CA SER A 25 2.05 -9.53 2.75
C SER A 25 2.28 -9.51 1.25
N GLN A 26 3.55 -9.46 0.88
CA GLN A 26 3.93 -9.56 -0.52
C GLN A 26 3.41 -10.87 -1.09
N GLY A 27 2.71 -10.78 -2.22
CA GLY A 27 2.09 -11.94 -2.85
C GLY A 27 0.68 -12.21 -2.40
N GLU A 28 0.18 -11.43 -1.46
CA GLU A 28 -1.17 -11.63 -0.93
C GLU A 28 -2.18 -10.86 -1.77
N LYS A 29 -3.36 -11.46 -1.93
CA LYS A 29 -4.41 -10.88 -2.73
C LYS A 29 -5.06 -9.71 -2.01
N VAL A 30 -5.33 -8.63 -2.72
CA VAL A 30 -5.95 -7.44 -2.16
C VAL A 30 -7.10 -7.00 -3.05
N VAL A 31 -8.04 -6.28 -2.46
CA VAL A 31 -9.17 -5.69 -3.18
C VAL A 31 -9.09 -4.18 -3.07
N ALA A 32 -9.69 -3.51 -4.05
CA ALA A 32 -9.72 -2.05 -4.04
C ALA A 32 -10.33 -1.55 -2.74
N ASP A 33 -9.76 -0.47 -2.22
CA ASP A 33 -10.17 0.19 -0.98
C ASP A 33 -9.87 -0.61 0.28
N GLU A 34 -9.29 -1.78 0.14
CA GLU A 34 -8.89 -2.56 1.31
C GLU A 34 -7.60 -1.99 1.89
N PRO A 35 -7.55 -1.72 3.20
CA PRO A 35 -6.31 -1.19 3.78
C PRO A 35 -5.21 -2.23 3.69
N ILE A 36 -4.06 -1.81 3.21
CA ILE A 36 -2.93 -2.71 3.01
C ILE A 36 -1.74 -2.36 3.88
N VAL A 37 -1.63 -1.10 4.28
CA VAL A 37 -0.54 -0.69 5.14
C VAL A 37 -1.03 0.44 6.04
N GLU A 38 -0.51 0.46 7.24
CA GLU A 38 -0.88 1.46 8.23
C GLU A 38 0.30 2.38 8.45
N LEU A 39 0.04 3.67 8.39
CA LEU A 39 1.06 4.69 8.60
C LEU A 39 0.74 5.48 9.86
N GLU A 40 1.78 5.88 10.56
CA GLU A 40 1.64 6.64 11.79
C GLU A 40 2.27 8.00 11.62
N THR A 41 1.55 9.05 12.03
CA THR A 41 2.06 10.40 12.00
C THR A 41 2.02 10.97 13.42
N ASP A 42 2.53 12.18 13.57
CA ASP A 42 2.48 12.86 14.85
C ASP A 42 1.06 13.10 15.35
N LYS A 43 0.12 13.12 14.44
CA LYS A 43 -1.24 13.53 14.80
C LYS A 43 -2.23 12.39 14.75
N VAL A 44 -2.18 11.58 13.71
CA VAL A 44 -3.16 10.50 13.51
C VAL A 44 -2.50 9.32 12.84
N ASN A 45 -3.15 8.17 12.96
CA ASN A 45 -2.79 7.01 12.18
C ASN A 45 -3.61 7.00 10.90
N VAL A 46 -2.98 6.62 9.80
CA VAL A 46 -3.61 6.64 8.49
C VAL A 46 -3.44 5.28 7.86
N GLU A 47 -4.48 4.80 7.20
CA GLU A 47 -4.39 3.56 6.45
C GLU A 47 -4.34 3.88 4.97
N VAL A 48 -3.51 3.13 4.24
CA VAL A 48 -3.40 3.29 2.80
C VAL A 48 -4.19 2.18 2.15
N PRO A 49 -5.25 2.52 1.41
CA PRO A 49 -6.05 1.49 0.75
C PRO A 49 -5.41 1.06 -0.56
N ALA A 50 -5.79 -0.13 -1.01
CA ALA A 50 -5.34 -0.62 -2.30
C ALA A 50 -5.97 0.22 -3.40
N PRO A 51 -5.20 0.60 -4.42
CA PRO A 51 -5.75 1.38 -5.53
C PRO A 51 -6.66 0.56 -6.44
N SER A 52 -6.51 -0.75 -6.43
CA SER A 52 -7.33 -1.61 -7.27
C SER A 52 -7.21 -3.04 -6.79
N ASN A 53 -8.02 -3.91 -7.34
CA ASN A 53 -7.93 -5.34 -7.05
C ASN A 53 -6.66 -5.90 -7.65
N GLY A 54 -6.04 -6.83 -6.95
CA GLY A 54 -4.84 -7.44 -7.47
C GLY A 54 -4.11 -8.23 -6.41
N VAL A 55 -2.82 -8.42 -6.65
CA VAL A 55 -1.93 -9.12 -5.73
C VAL A 55 -0.85 -8.13 -5.32
N LEU A 56 -0.61 -8.04 -4.03
CA LEU A 56 0.44 -7.15 -3.53
C LEU A 56 1.78 -7.62 -4.08
N GLY A 57 2.40 -6.76 -4.87
CA GLY A 57 3.68 -7.09 -5.49
C GLY A 57 4.84 -6.75 -4.57
N ASN A 58 5.75 -5.93 -5.06
CA ASN A 58 6.92 -5.57 -4.27
C ASN A 58 6.54 -4.63 -3.14
N ILE A 59 7.12 -4.87 -1.98
CA ILE A 59 7.03 -3.95 -0.85
C ILE A 59 8.34 -3.19 -0.81
N LYS A 60 8.27 -1.88 -1.00
CA LYS A 60 9.45 -1.05 -1.10
C LYS A 60 9.93 -0.51 0.23
N VAL A 61 9.05 -0.47 1.22
CA VAL A 61 9.40 0.01 2.56
C VAL A 61 8.96 -1.01 3.57
N LYS A 62 9.64 -1.05 4.68
CA LYS A 62 9.35 -2.00 5.75
C LYS A 62 8.76 -1.30 6.93
N GLU A 63 8.22 -2.09 7.84
CA GLU A 63 7.69 -1.54 9.08
C GLU A 63 8.81 -0.81 9.82
N GLY A 64 8.47 0.36 10.32
CA GLY A 64 9.43 1.18 11.04
C GLY A 64 10.15 2.20 10.18
N GLU A 65 9.99 2.14 8.86
CA GLU A 65 10.62 3.11 7.98
C GLU A 65 9.77 4.37 7.87
N THR A 66 10.46 5.49 7.67
CA THR A 66 9.79 6.77 7.48
C THR A 66 9.63 7.03 6.00
N VAL A 67 8.44 7.47 5.61
CA VAL A 67 8.13 7.75 4.21
C VAL A 67 7.53 9.15 4.11
N ASN A 68 7.67 9.75 2.93
CA ASN A 68 7.10 11.06 2.65
C ASN A 68 5.87 10.92 1.79
N VAL A 69 5.03 11.94 1.83
CA VAL A 69 3.87 12.01 0.93
C VAL A 69 4.37 11.85 -0.51
N GLY A 70 3.73 10.93 -1.23
CA GLY A 70 4.12 10.65 -2.60
C GLY A 70 5.17 9.58 -2.76
N SER A 71 5.76 9.10 -1.65
CA SER A 71 6.74 8.04 -1.73
C SER A 71 6.11 6.74 -2.15
N LEU A 72 6.89 5.92 -2.86
CA LEU A 72 6.41 4.62 -3.32
C LEU A 72 6.48 3.63 -2.16
N LEU A 73 5.35 3.05 -1.83
CA LEU A 73 5.27 2.05 -0.77
C LEU A 73 5.41 0.64 -1.33
N GLY A 74 4.83 0.40 -2.48
CA GLY A 74 4.85 -0.91 -3.09
C GLY A 74 4.06 -0.88 -4.37
N THR A 75 3.75 -2.06 -4.89
CA THR A 75 3.01 -2.17 -6.14
C THR A 75 1.94 -3.25 -6.02
N ILE A 76 0.89 -3.08 -6.81
CA ILE A 76 -0.17 -4.07 -6.95
C ILE A 76 -0.06 -4.65 -8.36
N ASN A 77 -0.05 -5.96 -8.45
CA ASN A 77 0.03 -6.63 -9.74
C ASN A 77 -1.35 -7.09 -10.15
N GLU A 78 -1.99 -6.31 -11.00
CA GLU A 78 -3.36 -6.61 -11.45
C GLU A 78 -3.38 -7.79 -12.40
N SER A 79 -2.35 -7.89 -13.22
CA SER A 79 -2.30 -8.99 -14.19
C SER A 79 -2.20 -10.34 -13.50
N ALA A 80 -1.41 -10.41 -12.44
CA ALA A 80 -1.28 -11.65 -11.72
C ALA A 80 -2.62 -12.08 -11.12
N SER A 81 -3.38 -11.11 -10.62
CA SER A 81 -4.69 -11.41 -10.06
C SER A 81 -5.63 -11.95 -11.13
N ASP A 82 -5.61 -11.33 -12.30
CA ASP A 82 -6.45 -11.77 -13.39
C ASP A 82 -6.09 -13.17 -13.82
N GLU A 83 -4.79 -13.44 -13.92
CA GLU A 83 -4.34 -14.76 -14.32
C GLU A 83 -4.78 -15.82 -13.34
N ILE A 84 -4.66 -15.51 -12.07
CA ILE A 84 -5.07 -16.47 -11.04
C ILE A 84 -6.56 -16.76 -11.18
N ALA A 85 -7.36 -15.73 -11.41
CA ALA A 85 -8.79 -15.92 -11.56
C ALA A 85 -9.10 -16.77 -12.78
N GLN A 86 -8.36 -16.59 -13.83
CA GLN A 86 -8.63 -17.30 -15.08
C GLN A 86 -8.27 -18.76 -15.01
N THR A 87 -7.26 -19.09 -14.24
CA THR A 87 -6.82 -20.46 -14.17
C THR A 87 -7.69 -21.31 -13.27
N LYS A 88 -8.65 -20.72 -12.64
CA LYS A 88 -9.59 -21.48 -11.81
C LYS A 88 -10.84 -21.94 -12.59
#